data_e0eb61aa0ce23bd7310376d294498a6d
#
_entry.id   e0eb61aa0ce23bd7310376d294498a6d
#
_cell.length_a   1.000
_cell.length_b   1.000
_cell.length_c   1.000
_cell.angle_alpha   90.00
_cell.angle_beta   90.00
_cell.angle_gamma   90.00
#
_symmetry.space_group_name_H-M   'P 1'
#
loop_
_entity.id
_entity.type
_entity.pdbx_description
1 polymer ?
#
loop_
_entity_poly.entity_id
_entity_poly.type
_entity_poly.pdbx_seq_one_letter_code
_entity_poly.pdbx_strand_id
1 'polypeptide(L)'
;MTRCPALIRSLVAVLTLIGTVTRPAADSELPQAAIPSYGYELVSRLRFDRANFTQGLEIFDGRLYVSSGLYGESVIRVYDFPGMDEIQTVPVDSRIFAEGLTVIDNRLVVLSWRERVMLVYSLPDLSLLGQSTLPGQGWGATHSGSTLWFSDGSHYLYSADMNGDGKLTQLPVTLKGTPLRNLNELEWVNEEIWANVWQTDEIARIDPRTGEVVGMINLAGLLSVEDRLRDTDVLNGIAMDPVTGSTWVTGKRWPWLFEITLENKPN
;
A
#
# COMPACT_ATOMS: atom_id res chain seq x y z
N MET A 1 -69.80 -73.61 -23.04
CA MET A 1 -69.11 -73.71 -21.71
C MET A 1 -67.83 -72.89 -21.76
N THR A 2 -67.91 -71.74 -21.26
CA THR A 2 -66.61 -71.03 -20.84
C THR A 2 -67.04 -69.78 -20.08
N ARG A 3 -66.61 -69.72 -18.84
CA ARG A 3 -66.90 -68.71 -17.84
C ARG A 3 -65.98 -67.48 -18.05
N CYS A 4 -66.58 -66.28 -18.03
CA CYS A 4 -65.87 -64.96 -17.97
C CYS A 4 -65.48 -64.67 -16.52
N PRO A 5 -64.26 -64.22 -16.22
CA PRO A 5 -63.96 -63.68 -14.91
C PRO A 5 -64.06 -62.18 -14.85
N ALA A 6 -64.47 -61.69 -13.68
CA ALA A 6 -64.78 -60.28 -13.33
C ALA A 6 -63.57 -59.38 -13.32
N LEU A 7 -63.80 -58.14 -13.82
CA LEU A 7 -62.86 -57.01 -13.67
C LEU A 7 -62.94 -56.46 -12.25
N ILE A 8 -61.79 -56.43 -11.56
CA ILE A 8 -61.59 -55.69 -10.31
C ILE A 8 -61.04 -54.34 -10.68
N ARG A 9 -61.80 -53.27 -10.42
CA ARG A 9 -61.35 -51.88 -10.55
C ARG A 9 -60.61 -51.51 -9.26
N SER A 10 -59.30 -51.32 -9.35
CA SER A 10 -58.51 -50.75 -8.28
C SER A 10 -58.57 -49.21 -8.36
N LEU A 11 -59.05 -48.60 -7.30
CA LEU A 11 -59.06 -47.13 -7.09
C LEU A 11 -57.66 -46.74 -6.61
N VAL A 12 -56.92 -46.02 -7.44
CA VAL A 12 -55.65 -45.40 -7.05
C VAL A 12 -55.95 -43.99 -6.50
N ALA A 13 -55.78 -43.82 -5.18
CA ALA A 13 -55.86 -42.52 -4.55
C ALA A 13 -54.52 -41.80 -4.76
N VAL A 14 -54.56 -40.69 -5.50
CA VAL A 14 -53.40 -39.80 -5.67
C VAL A 14 -53.39 -38.83 -4.48
N LEU A 15 -52.41 -39.07 -3.57
CA LEU A 15 -52.11 -38.11 -2.48
C LEU A 15 -51.23 -37.01 -3.01
N THR A 16 -51.80 -35.80 -3.18
CA THR A 16 -51.02 -34.59 -3.52
C THR A 16 -50.37 -34.06 -2.23
N LEU A 17 -49.05 -34.26 -2.06
CA LEU A 17 -48.30 -33.60 -1.04
C LEU A 17 -48.05 -32.15 -1.50
N ILE A 18 -48.70 -31.18 -0.87
CA ILE A 18 -48.36 -29.74 -0.99
C ILE A 18 -47.20 -29.50 -0.03
N GLY A 19 -45.96 -29.60 -0.54
CA GLY A 19 -44.78 -29.20 0.20
C GLY A 19 -44.71 -27.68 0.27
N THR A 20 -44.87 -27.12 1.46
CA THR A 20 -44.57 -25.70 1.73
C THR A 20 -43.06 -25.52 1.67
N VAL A 21 -42.55 -24.92 0.59
CA VAL A 21 -41.16 -24.47 0.51
C VAL A 21 -41.03 -23.25 1.42
N THR A 22 -40.52 -23.46 2.63
CA THR A 22 -40.05 -22.36 3.48
C THR A 22 -38.81 -21.79 2.85
N ARG A 23 -38.89 -20.57 2.33
CA ARG A 23 -37.72 -19.77 1.93
C ARG A 23 -36.84 -19.59 3.18
N PRO A 24 -35.53 -19.89 3.13
CA PRO A 24 -34.65 -19.47 4.22
C PRO A 24 -34.76 -17.96 4.36
N ALA A 25 -34.89 -17.48 5.60
CA ALA A 25 -34.80 -16.06 5.91
C ALA A 25 -33.48 -15.54 5.33
N ALA A 26 -33.55 -14.44 4.60
CA ALA A 26 -32.34 -13.74 4.18
C ALA A 26 -31.52 -13.46 5.45
N ASP A 27 -30.29 -13.97 5.50
CA ASP A 27 -29.35 -13.57 6.52
C ASP A 27 -29.32 -12.04 6.48
N SER A 28 -29.76 -11.43 7.56
CA SER A 28 -29.61 -9.99 7.75
C SER A 28 -28.11 -9.75 7.88
N GLU A 29 -27.46 -9.31 6.79
CA GLU A 29 -26.11 -8.78 6.88
C GLU A 29 -26.13 -7.72 7.97
N LEU A 30 -25.39 -7.98 9.04
CA LEU A 30 -25.16 -6.98 10.07
C LEU A 30 -24.57 -5.76 9.36
N PRO A 31 -25.03 -4.53 9.67
CA PRO A 31 -24.47 -3.35 9.03
C PRO A 31 -22.97 -3.33 9.27
N GLN A 32 -22.21 -3.44 8.19
CA GLN A 32 -20.76 -3.40 8.23
C GLN A 32 -20.35 -2.06 8.86
N ALA A 33 -19.63 -2.11 9.97
CA ALA A 33 -19.22 -0.91 10.70
C ALA A 33 -18.56 0.10 9.76
N ALA A 34 -18.87 1.38 9.94
CA ALA A 34 -18.24 2.43 9.16
C ALA A 34 -16.73 2.40 9.42
N ILE A 35 -15.93 2.37 8.34
CA ILE A 35 -14.47 2.46 8.48
C ILE A 35 -14.12 3.86 8.95
N PRO A 36 -13.27 4.01 10.00
CA PRO A 36 -12.83 5.31 10.49
C PRO A 36 -12.22 6.15 9.37
N SER A 37 -12.63 7.41 9.29
CA SER A 37 -12.04 8.41 8.42
C SER A 37 -11.27 9.42 9.28
N TYR A 38 -10.05 9.72 8.87
CA TYR A 38 -9.16 10.62 9.57
C TYR A 38 -8.88 11.84 8.69
N GLY A 39 -8.79 13.01 9.33
CA GLY A 39 -8.11 14.17 8.80
C GLY A 39 -6.67 14.21 9.32
N TYR A 40 -6.08 15.38 9.22
CA TYR A 40 -4.74 15.64 9.71
C TYR A 40 -4.69 16.97 10.46
N GLU A 41 -3.79 17.03 11.43
CA GLU A 41 -3.28 18.27 11.99
C GLU A 41 -1.85 18.44 11.50
N LEU A 42 -1.52 19.61 10.93
CA LEU A 42 -0.17 19.94 10.51
C LEU A 42 0.65 20.34 11.75
N VAL A 43 1.64 19.52 12.09
CA VAL A 43 2.55 19.78 13.22
C VAL A 43 3.67 20.70 12.80
N SER A 44 4.38 20.33 11.74
CA SER A 44 5.50 21.10 11.20
C SER A 44 5.73 20.80 9.72
N ARG A 45 6.63 21.54 9.09
CA ARG A 45 7.09 21.26 7.72
C ARG A 45 8.56 21.59 7.54
N LEU A 46 9.25 20.79 6.78
CA LEU A 46 10.64 20.98 6.39
C LEU A 46 10.73 21.28 4.89
N ARG A 47 11.73 22.04 4.49
CA ARG A 47 12.01 22.25 3.06
C ARG A 47 12.38 20.92 2.42
N PHE A 48 11.76 20.62 1.28
CA PHE A 48 12.03 19.42 0.52
C PHE A 48 12.40 19.78 -0.93
N ASP A 49 13.39 19.08 -1.47
CA ASP A 49 13.87 19.39 -2.81
C ASP A 49 12.85 18.95 -3.86
N ARG A 50 12.38 19.89 -4.66
CA ARG A 50 11.45 19.66 -5.77
C ARG A 50 12.04 18.83 -6.91
N ALA A 51 13.36 18.61 -6.95
CA ALA A 51 13.96 17.66 -7.86
C ALA A 51 13.54 16.21 -7.55
N ASN A 52 13.01 15.95 -6.36
CA ASN A 52 12.49 14.62 -6.00
C ASN A 52 11.14 14.33 -6.68
N PHE A 53 11.17 13.46 -7.68
CA PHE A 53 9.97 12.77 -8.15
C PHE A 53 9.76 11.56 -7.24
N THR A 54 9.30 11.85 -6.00
CA THR A 54 9.31 10.89 -4.87
C THR A 54 8.52 9.64 -5.17
N GLN A 55 9.19 8.49 -5.07
CA GLN A 55 8.61 7.17 -5.27
C GLN A 55 8.72 6.28 -4.03
N GLY A 56 9.69 6.54 -3.17
CA GLY A 56 9.83 5.90 -1.87
C GLY A 56 10.47 6.86 -0.89
N LEU A 57 10.12 6.72 0.38
CA LEU A 57 10.52 7.58 1.48
C LEU A 57 10.74 6.73 2.74
N GLU A 58 11.87 6.88 3.41
CA GLU A 58 12.16 6.14 4.64
C GLU A 58 13.05 6.96 5.57
N ILE A 59 12.72 7.00 6.88
CA ILE A 59 13.57 7.57 7.92
C ILE A 59 14.27 6.43 8.66
N PHE A 60 15.59 6.39 8.56
CA PHE A 60 16.39 5.38 9.23
C PHE A 60 17.70 5.98 9.74
N ASP A 61 18.04 5.70 11.02
CA ASP A 61 19.29 6.12 11.68
C ASP A 61 19.62 7.62 11.51
N GLY A 62 18.61 8.49 11.75
CA GLY A 62 18.75 9.95 11.66
C GLY A 62 18.95 10.47 10.24
N ARG A 63 18.53 9.72 9.23
CA ARG A 63 18.62 10.06 7.81
C ARG A 63 17.29 9.82 7.12
N LEU A 64 17.00 10.67 6.14
CA LEU A 64 15.88 10.49 5.22
C LEU A 64 16.42 9.94 3.90
N TYR A 65 15.96 8.76 3.52
CA TYR A 65 16.25 8.12 2.24
C TYR A 65 15.09 8.37 1.28
N VAL A 66 15.42 8.75 0.07
CA VAL A 66 14.45 9.09 -0.98
C VAL A 66 14.84 8.38 -2.26
N SER A 67 13.95 7.59 -2.84
CA SER A 67 14.05 7.20 -4.24
C SER A 67 13.25 8.17 -5.11
N SER A 68 13.91 8.74 -6.09
CA SER A 68 13.31 9.63 -7.08
C SER A 68 13.27 8.94 -8.42
N GLY A 69 12.07 8.75 -8.99
CA GLY A 69 11.88 8.10 -10.28
C GLY A 69 12.20 9.01 -11.47
N LEU A 70 11.94 8.53 -12.63
CA LEU A 70 12.08 9.02 -14.00
C LEU A 70 13.23 8.35 -14.76
N TYR A 71 12.95 7.85 -15.95
CA TYR A 71 13.97 7.25 -16.82
C TYR A 71 15.08 8.24 -17.15
N GLY A 72 16.32 7.82 -16.95
CA GLY A 72 17.51 8.64 -17.19
C GLY A 72 17.83 9.63 -16.05
N GLU A 73 16.92 9.81 -15.09
CA GLU A 73 17.04 10.75 -13.98
C GLU A 73 16.86 10.10 -12.60
N SER A 74 16.60 8.78 -12.56
CA SER A 74 16.38 8.07 -11.29
C SER A 74 17.60 8.13 -10.40
N VAL A 75 17.39 8.52 -9.13
CA VAL A 75 18.44 8.65 -8.12
C VAL A 75 17.95 8.18 -6.76
N ILE A 76 18.89 7.79 -5.90
CA ILE A 76 18.70 7.66 -4.46
C ILE A 76 19.34 8.88 -3.81
N ARG A 77 18.59 9.63 -3.01
CA ARG A 77 19.11 10.74 -2.20
C ARG A 77 19.02 10.42 -0.72
N VAL A 78 20.01 10.89 0.01
CA VAL A 78 20.06 10.78 1.47
C VAL A 78 20.25 12.18 2.04
N TYR A 79 19.38 12.52 2.96
CA TYR A 79 19.43 13.78 3.68
C TYR A 79 19.73 13.50 5.16
N ASP A 80 20.42 14.42 5.83
CA ASP A 80 20.39 14.49 7.29
C ASP A 80 18.96 14.77 7.76
N PHE A 81 18.53 14.10 8.81
CA PHE A 81 17.15 14.30 9.29
C PHE A 81 17.16 14.62 10.79
N PRO A 82 16.46 15.69 11.20
CA PRO A 82 15.56 16.58 10.43
C PRO A 82 16.24 17.81 9.79
N GLY A 83 17.54 17.90 9.72
CA GLY A 83 18.29 19.06 9.17
C GLY A 83 18.03 19.32 7.70
N MET A 84 17.75 18.28 6.92
CA MET A 84 17.46 18.31 5.46
C MET A 84 18.65 18.76 4.58
N ASP A 85 19.88 18.70 5.11
CA ASP A 85 21.07 18.85 4.28
C ASP A 85 21.30 17.56 3.47
N GLU A 86 21.49 17.68 2.16
CA GLU A 86 21.79 16.53 1.30
C GLU A 86 23.19 15.98 1.64
N ILE A 87 23.24 14.72 2.08
CA ILE A 87 24.49 14.01 2.42
C ILE A 87 25.06 13.31 1.18
N GLN A 88 24.19 12.67 0.40
CA GLN A 88 24.59 11.81 -0.70
C GLN A 88 23.50 11.71 -1.78
N THR A 89 23.95 11.66 -3.05
CA THR A 89 23.10 11.31 -4.19
C THR A 89 23.79 10.25 -5.02
N VAL A 90 23.09 9.13 -5.28
CA VAL A 90 23.59 8.02 -6.09
C VAL A 90 22.68 7.83 -7.29
N PRO A 91 23.20 7.91 -8.53
CA PRO A 91 22.39 7.65 -9.71
C PRO A 91 22.05 6.15 -9.82
N VAL A 92 20.82 5.88 -10.22
CA VAL A 92 20.37 4.54 -10.63
C VAL A 92 20.63 4.40 -12.14
N ASP A 93 20.82 3.15 -12.63
CA ASP A 93 20.99 2.90 -14.06
C ASP A 93 19.90 3.62 -14.88
N SER A 94 20.29 4.36 -15.90
CA SER A 94 19.41 5.21 -16.70
C SER A 94 18.25 4.48 -17.37
N ARG A 95 18.32 3.15 -17.48
CA ARG A 95 17.28 2.27 -18.02
C ARG A 95 16.25 1.87 -16.95
N ILE A 96 16.50 2.18 -15.68
CA ILE A 96 15.65 1.81 -14.54
C ILE A 96 14.88 3.04 -14.07
N PHE A 97 13.57 2.87 -13.96
CA PHE A 97 12.72 3.80 -13.23
C PHE A 97 12.67 3.35 -11.76
N ALA A 98 13.37 4.07 -10.88
CA ALA A 98 13.37 3.76 -9.45
C ALA A 98 11.99 4.05 -8.83
N GLU A 99 11.52 3.13 -8.01
CA GLU A 99 10.24 3.15 -7.33
C GLU A 99 10.44 3.09 -5.80
N GLY A 100 9.54 2.50 -5.05
CA GLY A 100 9.58 2.40 -3.60
C GLY A 100 10.89 1.89 -3.04
N LEU A 101 11.24 2.35 -1.85
CA LEU A 101 12.43 1.91 -1.12
C LEU A 101 12.09 1.57 0.34
N THR A 102 12.95 0.76 0.96
CA THR A 102 12.91 0.52 2.41
C THR A 102 14.26 0.00 2.91
N VAL A 103 14.53 0.12 4.21
CA VAL A 103 15.79 -0.32 4.83
C VAL A 103 15.57 -1.59 5.65
N ILE A 104 16.13 -2.71 5.22
CA ILE A 104 16.04 -4.01 5.91
C ILE A 104 17.46 -4.48 6.27
N ASP A 105 17.70 -4.81 7.53
CA ASP A 105 18.99 -5.36 8.01
C ASP A 105 20.20 -4.54 7.52
N ASN A 106 20.12 -3.21 7.68
CA ASN A 106 21.17 -2.27 7.26
C ASN A 106 21.50 -2.32 5.75
N ARG A 107 20.51 -2.69 4.92
CA ARG A 107 20.58 -2.66 3.46
C ARG A 107 19.39 -1.87 2.93
N LEU A 108 19.65 -1.02 1.96
CA LEU A 108 18.58 -0.31 1.26
C LEU A 108 18.09 -1.16 0.10
N VAL A 109 16.82 -1.45 0.09
CA VAL A 109 16.10 -2.13 -0.99
C VAL A 109 15.40 -1.07 -1.82
N VAL A 110 15.56 -1.09 -3.14
CA VAL A 110 14.90 -0.18 -4.08
C VAL A 110 14.23 -0.99 -5.17
N LEU A 111 12.95 -0.74 -5.40
CA LEU A 111 12.19 -1.40 -6.46
C LEU A 111 12.29 -0.64 -7.78
N SER A 112 11.92 -1.30 -8.87
CA SER A 112 11.76 -0.66 -10.17
C SER A 112 10.39 -0.91 -10.76
N TRP A 113 9.96 -0.01 -11.64
CA TRP A 113 8.67 -0.08 -12.29
C TRP A 113 8.57 -1.27 -13.26
N ARG A 114 8.79 -1.02 -14.55
CA ARG A 114 8.60 -2.01 -15.63
C ARG A 114 9.75 -2.98 -15.80
N GLU A 115 10.93 -2.62 -15.31
CA GLU A 115 12.13 -3.45 -15.34
C GLU A 115 11.99 -4.67 -14.45
N ARG A 116 11.09 -4.58 -13.44
CA ARG A 116 10.79 -5.67 -12.51
C ARG A 116 12.04 -6.19 -11.80
N VAL A 117 12.87 -5.26 -11.37
CA VAL A 117 14.07 -5.57 -10.58
C VAL A 117 13.96 -4.94 -9.20
N MET A 118 14.51 -5.63 -8.23
CA MET A 118 14.80 -5.16 -6.89
C MET A 118 16.30 -4.99 -6.78
N LEU A 119 16.74 -3.77 -6.49
CA LEU A 119 18.13 -3.43 -6.25
C LEU A 119 18.41 -3.43 -4.75
N VAL A 120 19.57 -3.93 -4.34
CA VAL A 120 19.98 -3.96 -2.92
C VAL A 120 21.31 -3.23 -2.80
N TYR A 121 21.35 -2.23 -1.92
CA TYR A 121 22.53 -1.42 -1.65
C TYR A 121 22.99 -1.61 -0.20
N SER A 122 24.30 -1.49 0.03
CA SER A 122 24.84 -1.41 1.38
C SER A 122 24.59 -0.04 2.00
N LEU A 123 24.48 0.02 3.32
CA LEU A 123 24.52 1.26 4.07
C LEU A 123 25.80 1.34 4.88
N PRO A 124 26.35 2.54 5.08
CA PRO A 124 25.83 3.85 4.67
C PRO A 124 26.29 4.32 3.27
N ASP A 125 27.19 3.58 2.60
CA ASP A 125 27.91 4.02 1.39
C ASP A 125 27.14 3.86 0.08
N LEU A 126 25.96 3.23 0.10
CA LEU A 126 25.09 3.00 -1.06
C LEU A 126 25.80 2.28 -2.22
N SER A 127 26.71 1.37 -1.90
CA SER A 127 27.30 0.48 -2.93
C SER A 127 26.28 -0.58 -3.34
N LEU A 128 26.05 -0.75 -4.63
CA LEU A 128 25.14 -1.79 -5.14
C LEU A 128 25.70 -3.18 -4.83
N LEU A 129 25.01 -3.94 -4.00
CA LEU A 129 25.37 -5.31 -3.60
C LEU A 129 24.86 -6.35 -4.60
N GLY A 130 23.73 -6.09 -5.25
CA GLY A 130 23.13 -7.02 -6.18
C GLY A 130 21.72 -6.61 -6.60
N GLN A 131 21.13 -7.48 -7.42
CA GLN A 131 19.74 -7.32 -7.85
C GLN A 131 19.04 -8.66 -7.96
N SER A 132 17.72 -8.65 -7.83
CA SER A 132 16.85 -9.79 -8.06
C SER A 132 15.63 -9.41 -8.91
N THR A 133 14.93 -10.40 -9.44
CA THR A 133 13.75 -10.17 -10.29
C THR A 133 12.48 -10.16 -9.43
N LEU A 134 11.61 -9.18 -9.67
CA LEU A 134 10.26 -9.13 -9.13
C LEU A 134 9.29 -9.90 -10.05
N PRO A 135 8.19 -10.46 -9.51
CA PRO A 135 7.19 -11.16 -10.32
C PRO A 135 6.40 -10.21 -11.23
N GLY A 136 6.32 -8.95 -10.87
CA GLY A 136 5.60 -7.88 -11.56
C GLY A 136 6.31 -6.54 -11.42
N GLN A 137 5.57 -5.46 -11.62
CA GLN A 137 6.05 -4.11 -11.33
C GLN A 137 6.28 -3.96 -9.82
N GLY A 138 7.28 -3.18 -9.41
CA GLY A 138 7.40 -2.70 -8.06
C GLY A 138 6.93 -1.24 -8.01
N TRP A 139 6.10 -0.88 -7.01
CA TRP A 139 5.66 0.48 -6.78
C TRP A 139 6.14 0.96 -5.40
N GLY A 140 5.38 0.79 -4.32
CA GLY A 140 5.81 1.12 -2.97
C GLY A 140 6.51 -0.05 -2.28
N ALA A 141 7.31 0.26 -1.26
CA ALA A 141 7.97 -0.74 -0.43
C ALA A 141 8.03 -0.28 1.02
N THR A 142 7.85 -1.21 1.95
CA THR A 142 8.10 -1.06 3.38
C THR A 142 8.51 -2.40 3.98
N HIS A 143 8.79 -2.45 5.28
CA HIS A 143 9.18 -3.69 5.93
C HIS A 143 8.62 -3.83 7.35
N SER A 144 8.56 -5.06 7.83
CA SER A 144 8.32 -5.41 9.23
C SER A 144 9.32 -6.48 9.64
N GLY A 145 10.29 -6.11 10.47
CA GLY A 145 11.45 -6.99 10.74
C GLY A 145 12.16 -7.37 9.44
N SER A 146 12.32 -8.66 9.17
CA SER A 146 12.93 -9.16 7.92
C SER A 146 11.94 -9.28 6.75
N THR A 147 10.66 -9.02 6.96
CA THR A 147 9.64 -9.15 5.91
C THR A 147 9.54 -7.89 5.09
N LEU A 148 9.93 -7.96 3.82
CA LEU A 148 9.66 -6.95 2.81
C LEU A 148 8.18 -7.01 2.42
N TRP A 149 7.53 -5.85 2.35
CA TRP A 149 6.21 -5.64 1.77
C TRP A 149 6.33 -4.72 0.56
N PHE A 150 5.59 -5.01 -0.51
CA PHE A 150 5.56 -4.13 -1.68
C PHE A 150 4.23 -4.16 -2.42
N SER A 151 3.96 -3.09 -3.13
CA SER A 151 2.79 -2.89 -4.00
C SER A 151 3.18 -2.94 -5.47
N ASP A 152 2.18 -3.08 -6.36
CA ASP A 152 2.34 -3.05 -7.82
C ASP A 152 1.26 -2.21 -8.53
N GLY A 153 0.53 -1.38 -7.77
CA GLY A 153 -0.60 -0.59 -8.26
C GLY A 153 -1.91 -1.36 -8.39
N SER A 154 -1.92 -2.66 -8.15
CA SER A 154 -3.14 -3.46 -8.07
C SER A 154 -3.81 -3.31 -6.70
N HIS A 155 -4.70 -4.23 -6.36
CA HIS A 155 -5.26 -4.36 -5.02
C HIS A 155 -4.52 -5.42 -4.18
N TYR A 156 -3.36 -5.84 -4.60
CA TYR A 156 -2.53 -6.78 -3.85
C TYR A 156 -1.35 -6.07 -3.22
N LEU A 157 -1.03 -6.50 -2.00
CA LEU A 157 0.30 -6.34 -1.41
C LEU A 157 1.02 -7.69 -1.50
N TYR A 158 2.32 -7.62 -1.70
CA TYR A 158 3.18 -8.78 -1.73
C TYR A 158 4.12 -8.77 -0.55
N SER A 159 4.46 -9.93 0.00
CA SER A 159 5.46 -10.01 1.05
C SER A 159 6.42 -11.16 0.83
N ALA A 160 7.67 -10.97 1.26
CA ALA A 160 8.71 -11.99 1.26
C ALA A 160 9.62 -11.81 2.48
N ASP A 161 9.98 -12.91 3.15
CA ASP A 161 11.01 -12.87 4.18
C ASP A 161 12.39 -12.80 3.51
N MET A 162 13.11 -11.71 3.73
CA MET A 162 14.43 -11.45 3.12
C MET A 162 15.53 -12.34 3.71
N ASN A 163 15.32 -12.93 4.88
CA ASN A 163 16.22 -13.87 5.54
C ASN A 163 15.78 -15.34 5.40
N GLY A 164 14.60 -15.56 4.80
CA GLY A 164 14.01 -16.87 4.59
C GLY A 164 14.29 -17.47 3.22
N ASP A 165 13.34 -18.27 2.74
CA ASP A 165 13.40 -18.94 1.43
C ASP A 165 13.03 -18.03 0.25
N GLY A 166 12.70 -16.76 0.51
CA GLY A 166 12.27 -15.78 -0.49
C GLY A 166 10.89 -16.08 -1.09
N LYS A 167 10.10 -16.96 -0.43
CA LYS A 167 8.75 -17.29 -0.89
C LYS A 167 7.87 -16.05 -0.86
N LEU A 168 7.30 -15.75 -2.01
CA LEU A 168 6.37 -14.64 -2.17
C LEU A 168 4.98 -15.03 -1.68
N THR A 169 4.40 -14.18 -0.84
CA THR A 169 3.00 -14.24 -0.42
C THR A 169 2.25 -13.06 -0.99
N GLN A 170 0.98 -13.26 -1.33
CA GLN A 170 0.10 -12.24 -1.90
C GLN A 170 -1.08 -12.02 -0.96
N LEU A 171 -1.33 -10.77 -0.59
CA LEU A 171 -2.41 -10.34 0.30
C LEU A 171 -3.38 -9.45 -0.47
N PRO A 172 -4.64 -9.86 -0.69
CA PRO A 172 -5.64 -8.98 -1.32
C PRO A 172 -6.07 -7.90 -0.34
N VAL A 173 -6.07 -6.63 -0.79
CA VAL A 173 -6.52 -5.49 0.01
C VAL A 173 -7.93 -5.10 -0.36
N THR A 174 -8.79 -4.96 0.65
CA THR A 174 -10.19 -4.61 0.46
C THR A 174 -10.62 -3.46 1.37
N LEU A 175 -11.45 -2.59 0.82
CA LEU A 175 -12.18 -1.55 1.52
C LEU A 175 -13.66 -1.97 1.58
N LYS A 176 -14.14 -2.39 2.76
CA LYS A 176 -15.52 -2.92 2.92
C LYS A 176 -15.83 -4.06 1.92
N GLY A 177 -14.91 -5.03 1.81
CA GLY A 177 -15.06 -6.16 0.91
C GLY A 177 -14.86 -5.84 -0.59
N THR A 178 -14.65 -4.57 -0.96
CA THR A 178 -14.35 -4.17 -2.34
C THR A 178 -12.84 -4.02 -2.53
N PRO A 179 -12.25 -4.61 -3.60
CA PRO A 179 -10.83 -4.47 -3.87
C PRO A 179 -10.38 -3.01 -3.98
N LEU A 180 -9.43 -2.57 -3.13
CA LEU A 180 -8.82 -1.25 -3.19
C LEU A 180 -7.60 -1.28 -4.11
N ARG A 181 -7.66 -0.58 -5.24
CA ARG A 181 -6.60 -0.52 -6.24
C ARG A 181 -5.74 0.73 -6.09
N ASN A 182 -4.70 0.80 -6.92
CA ASN A 182 -3.77 1.93 -6.97
C ASN A 182 -2.95 2.10 -5.69
N LEU A 183 -2.72 1.01 -4.96
CA LEU A 183 -1.79 1.02 -3.84
C LEU A 183 -0.39 1.37 -4.35
N ASN A 184 0.20 2.43 -3.80
CA ASN A 184 1.47 2.96 -4.27
C ASN A 184 2.50 2.95 -3.14
N GLU A 185 3.06 4.07 -2.78
CA GLU A 185 4.09 4.15 -1.76
C GLU A 185 3.56 3.64 -0.41
N LEU A 186 4.42 2.94 0.34
CA LEU A 186 4.05 2.18 1.54
C LEU A 186 4.95 2.55 2.71
N GLU A 187 4.34 2.57 3.91
CA GLU A 187 5.08 2.70 5.16
C GLU A 187 4.51 1.77 6.24
N TRP A 188 5.39 1.21 7.08
CA TRP A 188 5.01 0.43 8.24
C TRP A 188 4.83 1.33 9.46
N VAL A 189 3.59 1.53 9.89
CA VAL A 189 3.21 2.42 10.99
C VAL A 189 2.42 1.68 12.05
N ASN A 190 2.98 1.48 13.24
CA ASN A 190 2.28 0.90 14.39
C ASN A 190 1.52 -0.39 14.06
N GLU A 191 2.21 -1.37 13.48
CA GLU A 191 1.68 -2.69 13.09
C GLU A 191 0.65 -2.67 11.95
N GLU A 192 0.53 -1.55 11.24
CA GLU A 192 -0.28 -1.41 10.03
C GLU A 192 0.62 -1.06 8.84
N ILE A 193 0.12 -1.35 7.63
CA ILE A 193 0.70 -0.82 6.40
C ILE A 193 -0.13 0.39 5.98
N TRP A 194 0.51 1.55 5.90
CA TRP A 194 -0.07 2.74 5.31
C TRP A 194 0.32 2.78 3.83
N ALA A 195 -0.64 3.02 2.97
CA ALA A 195 -0.44 3.02 1.52
C ALA A 195 -1.02 4.29 0.89
N ASN A 196 -0.23 5.02 0.13
CA ASN A 196 -0.76 6.05 -0.74
C ASN A 196 -1.70 5.41 -1.78
N VAL A 197 -2.89 5.97 -1.95
CA VAL A 197 -3.80 5.59 -3.05
C VAL A 197 -3.53 6.53 -4.22
N TRP A 198 -2.80 6.03 -5.22
CA TRP A 198 -2.31 6.85 -6.34
C TRP A 198 -3.41 7.62 -7.06
N GLN A 199 -3.13 8.88 -7.41
CA GLN A 199 -4.04 9.88 -7.99
C GLN A 199 -5.13 10.38 -7.04
N THR A 200 -4.98 10.17 -5.74
CA THR A 200 -5.84 10.75 -4.72
C THR A 200 -5.01 11.47 -3.66
N ASP A 201 -5.66 12.19 -2.77
CA ASP A 201 -5.05 12.75 -1.57
C ASP A 201 -5.30 11.84 -0.34
N GLU A 202 -5.43 10.53 -0.56
CA GLU A 202 -5.78 9.57 0.48
C GLU A 202 -4.64 8.57 0.76
N ILE A 203 -4.55 8.18 2.03
CA ILE A 203 -3.72 7.07 2.51
C ILE A 203 -4.65 6.03 3.13
N ALA A 204 -4.51 4.78 2.71
CA ALA A 204 -5.21 3.64 3.30
C ALA A 204 -4.37 3.06 4.45
N ARG A 205 -5.00 2.82 5.61
CA ARG A 205 -4.44 2.06 6.72
C ARG A 205 -4.90 0.62 6.57
N ILE A 206 -3.98 -0.31 6.46
CA ILE A 206 -4.24 -1.72 6.09
C ILE A 206 -3.76 -2.63 7.20
N ASP A 207 -4.61 -3.55 7.67
CA ASP A 207 -4.19 -4.65 8.56
C ASP A 207 -3.37 -5.68 7.73
N PRO A 208 -2.07 -5.87 8.00
CA PRO A 208 -1.21 -6.78 7.23
C PRO A 208 -1.57 -8.26 7.39
N ARG A 209 -2.41 -8.61 8.37
CA ARG A 209 -2.84 -10.01 8.61
C ARG A 209 -4.04 -10.38 7.74
N THR A 210 -4.91 -9.42 7.43
CA THR A 210 -6.19 -9.68 6.75
C THR A 210 -6.27 -9.02 5.38
N GLY A 211 -5.53 -7.93 5.14
CA GLY A 211 -5.66 -7.06 3.97
C GLY A 211 -6.88 -6.13 4.04
N GLU A 212 -7.58 -6.09 5.17
CA GLU A 212 -8.69 -5.15 5.34
C GLU A 212 -8.18 -3.74 5.60
N VAL A 213 -8.79 -2.77 4.94
CA VAL A 213 -8.58 -1.35 5.24
C VAL A 213 -9.30 -1.02 6.54
N VAL A 214 -8.53 -0.66 7.56
CA VAL A 214 -9.02 -0.34 8.91
C VAL A 214 -9.23 1.16 9.13
N GLY A 215 -8.79 2.00 8.19
CA GLY A 215 -8.98 3.45 8.22
C GLY A 215 -8.54 4.11 6.92
N MET A 216 -9.10 5.28 6.65
CA MET A 216 -8.70 6.14 5.53
C MET A 216 -8.26 7.51 6.06
N ILE A 217 -7.13 8.01 5.59
CA ILE A 217 -6.60 9.34 5.94
C ILE A 217 -6.76 10.23 4.72
N ASN A 218 -7.43 11.36 4.87
CA ASN A 218 -7.62 12.34 3.81
C ASN A 218 -6.71 13.54 4.05
N LEU A 219 -5.75 13.74 3.15
CA LEU A 219 -4.76 14.81 3.17
C LEU A 219 -5.09 15.93 2.16
N ALA A 220 -6.32 15.99 1.65
CA ALA A 220 -6.73 17.05 0.73
C ALA A 220 -6.48 18.43 1.34
N GLY A 221 -5.78 19.27 0.57
CA GLY A 221 -5.41 20.62 1.00
C GLY A 221 -4.10 20.74 1.79
N LEU A 222 -3.41 19.63 2.11
CA LEU A 222 -2.12 19.66 2.81
C LEU A 222 -1.07 20.49 2.03
N LEU A 223 -0.92 20.24 0.74
CA LEU A 223 -0.15 21.12 -0.13
C LEU A 223 -1.03 22.28 -0.59
N SER A 224 -0.66 23.51 -0.19
CA SER A 224 -1.41 24.70 -0.54
C SER A 224 -1.39 24.99 -2.04
N VAL A 225 -2.37 25.73 -2.55
CA VAL A 225 -2.42 26.12 -3.97
C VAL A 225 -1.21 26.98 -4.34
N GLU A 226 -0.75 27.83 -3.42
CA GLU A 226 0.40 28.73 -3.60
C GLU A 226 1.72 27.96 -3.74
N ASP A 227 1.84 26.81 -3.10
CA ASP A 227 3.03 25.95 -3.16
C ASP A 227 3.05 25.04 -4.40
N ARG A 228 1.94 24.96 -5.15
CA ARG A 228 1.84 24.17 -6.37
C ARG A 228 2.45 24.90 -7.55
N LEU A 229 3.33 24.25 -8.27
CA LEU A 229 3.84 24.69 -9.57
C LEU A 229 3.26 23.81 -10.69
N ARG A 230 3.54 24.20 -11.93
CA ARG A 230 3.01 23.50 -13.12
C ARG A 230 3.39 22.01 -13.17
N ASP A 231 4.55 21.67 -12.63
CA ASP A 231 5.12 20.32 -12.62
C ASP A 231 4.91 19.57 -11.29
N THR A 232 4.19 20.16 -10.33
CA THR A 232 3.81 19.49 -9.09
C THR A 232 2.87 18.33 -9.41
N ASP A 233 3.19 17.14 -8.87
CA ASP A 233 2.45 15.94 -9.12
C ASP A 233 1.79 15.43 -7.80
N VAL A 234 1.34 14.20 -7.75
CA VAL A 234 0.49 13.64 -6.69
C VAL A 234 1.19 13.50 -5.35
N LEU A 235 0.39 13.40 -4.29
CA LEU A 235 0.80 12.90 -2.98
C LEU A 235 1.44 11.51 -3.15
N ASN A 236 2.66 11.35 -2.66
CA ASN A 236 3.39 10.08 -2.65
C ASN A 236 4.63 10.18 -1.77
N GLY A 237 4.69 9.36 -0.74
CA GLY A 237 5.75 9.30 0.24
C GLY A 237 5.21 9.46 1.65
N ILE A 238 5.42 8.42 2.47
CA ILE A 238 5.10 8.33 3.89
C ILE A 238 6.36 7.85 4.57
N ALA A 239 6.74 8.45 5.70
CA ALA A 239 7.82 7.94 6.52
C ALA A 239 7.48 8.12 8.00
N MET A 240 7.74 7.12 8.80
CA MET A 240 7.64 7.20 10.26
C MET A 240 9.05 7.27 10.85
N ASP A 241 9.30 8.29 11.66
CA ASP A 241 10.54 8.34 12.42
C ASP A 241 10.48 7.31 13.57
N PRO A 242 11.30 6.27 13.55
CA PRO A 242 11.25 5.21 14.56
C PRO A 242 11.70 5.67 15.96
N VAL A 243 12.35 6.83 16.07
CA VAL A 243 12.82 7.39 17.33
C VAL A 243 11.74 8.22 18.02
N THR A 244 11.06 9.08 17.27
CA THR A 244 10.07 10.01 17.80
C THR A 244 8.62 9.50 17.65
N GLY A 245 8.38 8.57 16.71
CA GLY A 245 7.06 8.13 16.30
C GLY A 245 6.31 9.15 15.44
N SER A 246 6.99 10.21 14.99
CA SER A 246 6.37 11.23 14.12
C SER A 246 6.17 10.68 12.71
N THR A 247 5.06 11.06 12.09
CA THR A 247 4.71 10.66 10.72
C THR A 247 4.89 11.84 9.77
N TRP A 248 5.61 11.58 8.69
CA TRP A 248 5.97 12.55 7.68
C TRP A 248 5.41 12.14 6.32
N VAL A 249 4.91 13.10 5.57
CA VAL A 249 4.33 12.85 4.24
C VAL A 249 4.78 13.92 3.25
N THR A 250 4.87 13.54 1.98
CA THR A 250 5.23 14.44 0.88
C THR A 250 4.56 14.00 -0.41
N GLY A 251 4.97 14.60 -1.53
CA GLY A 251 4.53 14.20 -2.86
C GLY A 251 5.60 14.42 -3.92
N LYS A 252 5.29 13.97 -5.14
CA LYS A 252 6.18 14.10 -6.29
C LYS A 252 6.37 15.57 -6.64
N ARG A 253 7.61 16.05 -6.58
CA ARG A 253 7.99 17.45 -6.80
C ARG A 253 7.35 18.45 -5.84
N TRP A 254 7.02 18.01 -4.61
CA TRP A 254 6.53 18.88 -3.57
C TRP A 254 7.70 19.67 -2.94
N PRO A 255 7.47 20.93 -2.53
CA PRO A 255 8.51 21.74 -1.88
C PRO A 255 8.63 21.49 -0.38
N TRP A 256 7.78 20.64 0.18
CA TRP A 256 7.67 20.40 1.61
C TRP A 256 7.57 18.91 1.94
N LEU A 257 8.22 18.54 3.03
CA LEU A 257 7.97 17.37 3.81
C LEU A 257 7.15 17.80 5.04
N PHE A 258 5.98 17.23 5.24
CA PHE A 258 5.03 17.64 6.26
C PHE A 258 4.98 16.63 7.39
N GLU A 259 5.14 17.09 8.62
CA GLU A 259 4.84 16.32 9.82
C GLU A 259 3.35 16.45 10.15
N ILE A 260 2.68 15.32 10.31
CA ILE A 260 1.24 15.26 10.57
C ILE A 260 0.91 14.39 11.77
N THR A 261 -0.18 14.73 12.45
CA THR A 261 -0.90 13.83 13.36
C THR A 261 -2.30 13.58 12.83
N LEU A 262 -2.88 12.44 13.20
CA LEU A 262 -4.21 12.08 12.75
C LEU A 262 -5.27 12.75 13.63
N GLU A 263 -6.26 13.33 12.97
CA GLU A 263 -7.45 13.88 13.60
C GLU A 263 -8.66 13.01 13.27
N ASN A 264 -9.38 12.52 14.28
CA ASN A 264 -10.60 11.77 14.06
C ASN A 264 -11.66 12.69 13.43
N LYS A 265 -12.12 12.36 12.23
CA LYS A 265 -13.30 13.02 11.67
C LYS A 265 -14.54 12.29 12.18
N PRO A 266 -15.49 12.99 12.84
CA PRO A 266 -16.77 12.36 13.14
C PRO A 266 -17.45 11.95 11.83
N ASN A 267 -17.89 10.69 11.78
CA ASN A 267 -18.67 10.13 10.68
C ASN A 267 -20.01 10.84 10.51
#